data_3c2620b8665576bbc3ef18ac2311bd7f
#
_entry.id   3c2620b8665576bbc3ef18ac2311bd7f
#
_cell.length_a   1.000
_cell.length_b   1.000
_cell.length_c   1.000
_cell.angle_alpha   90.00
_cell.angle_beta   90.00
_cell.angle_gamma   90.00
#
_symmetry.space_group_name_H-M   'P 1'
#
loop_
_entity.id
_entity.type
_entity.pdbx_description
1 polymer ?
#
loop_
_entity_poly.entity_id
_entity_poly.type
_entity_poly.pdbx_seq_one_letter_code
_entity_poly.pdbx_strand_id
1 'polypeptide(L)'
;MLRPPRLTGAETLQSAGRVHVIGAGPVGLLLTALLQSPEGFPVRLYEKRRDYTRTRMVQLASYLVAESVASYCEDHIDGENVEAVFDPPELDEGLAFRQSIPSDLSALLHQWALGFCPLNAIEHSLSNLIDERGSHTVERVAGVVTAEEAMAMLEPGDIMIDCTGSKSLLRDHLLPAADAVGTKANTVNIRLEYAIVVTFLYGQAYACNEYCKYYKNRENPQYKFIPAVGRTYYDGAISHVTGIVNITAEDYAAMPPTFNGEWLRANFPNVALSMDRFIDKIKQETHGEIIGELEIVRIPLNLYRARNATSRQWLTAGPDDHPFSHSPVFLVGDSAIGSPYFQSISLGFECAMYLAGLLTRSDMRLKEMLNHYESYTYKQWLRVYMRSKMIKHNKDLFECVDDPYALLEKLHIY
;
A
#
# COMPACT_ATOMS: atom_id res chain seq x y z
N MET A 1 -23.32 26.66 -26.93
CA MET A 1 -23.03 26.26 -25.54
C MET A 1 -21.89 27.13 -25.05
N LEU A 2 -22.07 27.88 -23.99
CA LEU A 2 -20.98 28.63 -23.34
C LEU A 2 -20.02 27.57 -22.73
N ARG A 3 -18.73 27.68 -23.05
CA ARG A 3 -17.72 26.82 -22.43
C ARG A 3 -17.69 27.13 -20.91
N PRO A 4 -17.65 26.12 -20.05
CA PRO A 4 -17.49 26.32 -18.62
C PRO A 4 -16.17 27.06 -18.35
N PRO A 5 -16.14 27.96 -17.36
CA PRO A 5 -14.92 28.65 -17.00
C PRO A 5 -13.87 27.67 -16.50
N ARG A 6 -12.61 27.89 -16.87
CA ARG A 6 -11.47 27.15 -16.38
C ARG A 6 -11.33 27.37 -14.87
N LEU A 7 -11.08 26.28 -14.10
CA LEU A 7 -10.74 26.41 -12.70
C LEU A 7 -9.40 27.16 -12.59
N THR A 8 -9.41 28.35 -12.00
CA THR A 8 -8.20 29.20 -11.91
C THR A 8 -7.25 28.77 -10.81
N GLY A 9 -7.59 27.71 -10.05
CA GLY A 9 -6.86 27.27 -8.86
C GLY A 9 -7.02 28.21 -7.65
N ALA A 10 -7.81 29.29 -7.80
CA ALA A 10 -8.15 30.23 -6.72
C ALA A 10 -9.47 29.83 -6.03
N GLU A 11 -10.21 28.90 -6.63
CA GLU A 11 -11.52 28.48 -6.15
C GLU A 11 -11.36 27.50 -4.98
N THR A 12 -12.20 27.67 -3.97
CA THR A 12 -12.34 26.70 -2.89
C THR A 12 -13.31 25.59 -3.32
N LEU A 13 -13.14 24.38 -2.80
CA LEU A 13 -14.02 23.24 -3.12
C LEU A 13 -15.46 23.37 -2.58
N GLN A 14 -15.85 24.49 -2.01
CA GLN A 14 -17.20 24.72 -1.45
C GLN A 14 -18.36 24.52 -2.46
N SER A 15 -18.05 24.51 -3.75
CA SER A 15 -18.99 24.18 -4.82
C SER A 15 -18.56 22.93 -5.60
N ALA A 16 -17.81 22.02 -4.97
CA ALA A 16 -17.39 20.80 -5.62
C ALA A 16 -18.62 20.02 -6.09
N GLY A 17 -18.55 19.54 -7.31
CA GLY A 17 -19.50 18.63 -7.88
C GLY A 17 -19.44 17.26 -7.19
N ARG A 18 -19.49 16.22 -7.95
CA ARG A 18 -19.44 14.85 -7.46
C ARG A 18 -17.99 14.36 -7.28
N VAL A 19 -17.77 13.50 -6.31
CA VAL A 19 -16.50 12.79 -6.15
C VAL A 19 -16.61 11.40 -6.79
N HIS A 20 -15.80 11.13 -7.79
CA HIS A 20 -15.72 9.83 -8.46
C HIS A 20 -14.53 9.06 -7.89
N VAL A 21 -14.79 7.96 -7.17
CA VAL A 21 -13.76 7.04 -6.66
C VAL A 21 -13.72 5.80 -7.55
N ILE A 22 -12.63 5.63 -8.31
CA ILE A 22 -12.48 4.49 -9.21
C ILE A 22 -11.64 3.42 -8.54
N GLY A 23 -12.25 2.26 -8.29
CA GLY A 23 -11.67 1.11 -7.61
C GLY A 23 -12.11 1.01 -6.14
N ALA A 24 -13.07 0.14 -5.86
CA ALA A 24 -13.52 -0.19 -4.52
C ALA A 24 -12.66 -1.30 -3.88
N GLY A 25 -11.34 -1.18 -3.98
CA GLY A 25 -10.40 -1.91 -3.15
C GLY A 25 -10.36 -1.33 -1.73
N PRO A 26 -9.53 -1.84 -0.81
CA PRO A 26 -9.53 -1.40 0.58
C PRO A 26 -9.28 0.11 0.73
N VAL A 27 -8.40 0.67 -0.10
CA VAL A 27 -8.07 2.12 -0.09
C VAL A 27 -9.24 2.96 -0.59
N GLY A 28 -9.88 2.57 -1.70
CA GLY A 28 -11.03 3.31 -2.24
C GLY A 28 -12.26 3.20 -1.33
N LEU A 29 -12.48 2.04 -0.71
CA LEU A 29 -13.55 1.86 0.28
C LEU A 29 -13.31 2.72 1.53
N LEU A 30 -12.08 2.72 2.08
CA LEU A 30 -11.74 3.57 3.21
C LEU A 30 -11.98 5.05 2.89
N LEU A 31 -11.46 5.52 1.74
CA LEU A 31 -11.64 6.89 1.33
C LEU A 31 -13.13 7.25 1.17
N THR A 32 -13.91 6.37 0.55
CA THR A 32 -15.37 6.56 0.43
C THR A 32 -16.03 6.66 1.80
N ALA A 33 -15.70 5.77 2.75
CA ALA A 33 -16.24 5.81 4.10
C ALA A 33 -15.85 7.09 4.87
N LEU A 34 -14.66 7.64 4.62
CA LEU A 34 -14.20 8.90 5.21
C LEU A 34 -14.92 10.13 4.62
N LEU A 35 -15.25 10.10 3.33
CA LEU A 35 -15.96 11.19 2.65
C LEU A 35 -17.49 11.13 2.85
N GLN A 36 -18.00 9.98 3.29
CA GLN A 36 -19.42 9.76 3.50
C GLN A 36 -19.89 10.45 4.79
N SER A 37 -20.46 11.62 4.65
CA SER A 37 -21.15 12.31 5.74
C SER A 37 -22.44 12.95 5.21
N PRO A 38 -23.43 13.27 6.07
CA PRO A 38 -24.67 13.91 5.64
C PRO A 38 -24.47 15.25 4.92
N GLU A 39 -23.40 15.97 5.27
CA GLU A 39 -23.01 17.24 4.67
C GLU A 39 -21.81 17.09 3.72
N GLY A 40 -21.41 15.82 3.44
CA GLY A 40 -20.26 15.49 2.62
C GLY A 40 -20.53 15.53 1.13
N PHE A 41 -19.54 15.17 0.37
CA PHE A 41 -19.64 15.11 -1.09
C PHE A 41 -20.53 13.97 -1.55
N PRO A 42 -21.33 14.13 -2.61
CA PRO A 42 -21.96 13.02 -3.31
C PRO A 42 -20.86 12.16 -3.97
N VAL A 43 -20.70 10.91 -3.53
CA VAL A 43 -19.65 10.01 -4.01
C VAL A 43 -20.23 9.00 -5.00
N ARG A 44 -19.54 8.79 -6.13
CA ARG A 44 -19.71 7.63 -7.00
C ARG A 44 -18.53 6.68 -6.83
N LEU A 45 -18.81 5.47 -6.39
CA LEU A 45 -17.82 4.43 -6.17
C LEU A 45 -17.93 3.36 -7.27
N TYR A 46 -16.86 3.20 -8.05
CA TYR A 46 -16.80 2.27 -9.18
C TYR A 46 -16.01 1.01 -8.81
N GLU A 47 -16.56 -0.18 -9.09
CA GLU A 47 -15.86 -1.45 -8.88
C GLU A 47 -16.20 -2.44 -10.00
N LYS A 48 -15.16 -3.03 -10.58
CA LYS A 48 -15.26 -4.03 -11.63
C LYS A 48 -15.53 -5.45 -11.11
N ARG A 49 -15.12 -5.73 -9.87
CA ARG A 49 -15.31 -7.04 -9.24
C ARG A 49 -16.69 -7.12 -8.61
N ARG A 50 -17.32 -8.29 -8.72
CA ARG A 50 -18.61 -8.56 -8.09
C ARG A 50 -18.44 -8.87 -6.60
N ASP A 51 -17.33 -9.53 -6.24
CA ASP A 51 -17.06 -10.02 -4.90
C ASP A 51 -15.62 -9.74 -4.47
N TYR A 52 -15.41 -9.68 -3.16
CA TYR A 52 -14.11 -9.54 -2.52
C TYR A 52 -13.55 -10.92 -2.16
N THR A 53 -12.74 -11.50 -3.04
CA THR A 53 -12.23 -12.88 -2.91
C THR A 53 -10.78 -12.97 -2.46
N ARG A 54 -10.11 -11.83 -2.24
CA ARG A 54 -8.68 -11.80 -1.89
C ARG A 54 -8.45 -12.21 -0.44
N THR A 55 -8.00 -13.43 -0.23
CA THR A 55 -7.70 -13.99 1.11
C THR A 55 -6.32 -13.67 1.64
N ARG A 56 -5.49 -12.96 0.87
CA ARG A 56 -4.15 -12.55 1.30
C ARG A 56 -4.22 -11.86 2.66
N MET A 57 -3.37 -12.32 3.58
CA MET A 57 -3.27 -11.72 4.90
C MET A 57 -2.50 -10.41 4.86
N VAL A 58 -3.00 -9.44 5.59
CA VAL A 58 -2.39 -8.13 5.79
C VAL A 58 -2.48 -7.74 7.26
N GLN A 59 -1.57 -6.91 7.70
CA GLN A 59 -1.61 -6.26 9.00
C GLN A 59 -1.53 -4.77 8.78
N LEU A 60 -2.38 -4.00 9.43
CA LEU A 60 -2.25 -2.55 9.45
C LEU A 60 -1.17 -2.15 10.45
N ALA A 61 -0.41 -1.14 10.08
CA ALA A 61 0.56 -0.56 11.00
C ALA A 61 -0.15 0.19 12.13
N SER A 62 0.34 0.02 13.36
CA SER A 62 -0.23 0.61 14.56
C SER A 62 -0.24 2.13 14.53
N TYR A 63 0.70 2.76 13.85
CA TYR A 63 0.73 4.22 13.71
C TYR A 63 -0.51 4.82 13.03
N LEU A 64 -1.28 4.02 12.26
CA LEU A 64 -2.53 4.49 11.67
C LEU A 64 -3.60 4.84 12.70
N VAL A 65 -3.48 4.28 13.89
CA VAL A 65 -4.40 4.49 15.03
C VAL A 65 -3.71 5.17 16.20
N ALA A 66 -2.54 5.76 15.98
CA ALA A 66 -1.78 6.45 17.03
C ALA A 66 -2.56 7.63 17.62
N GLU A 67 -2.56 7.74 18.93
CA GLU A 67 -3.30 8.78 19.68
C GLU A 67 -2.47 10.05 19.93
N SER A 68 -1.14 9.95 19.78
CA SER A 68 -0.22 11.06 20.00
C SER A 68 0.90 11.10 18.97
N VAL A 69 1.55 12.24 18.81
CA VAL A 69 2.73 12.40 17.95
C VAL A 69 3.86 11.47 18.38
N ALA A 70 4.10 11.32 19.68
CA ALA A 70 5.11 10.42 20.21
C ALA A 70 4.82 8.96 19.84
N SER A 71 3.60 8.48 20.08
CA SER A 71 3.17 7.14 19.69
C SER A 71 3.24 6.92 18.17
N TYR A 72 2.83 7.92 17.39
CA TYR A 72 2.96 7.89 15.94
C TYR A 72 4.42 7.74 15.51
N CYS A 73 5.33 8.47 16.12
CA CYS A 73 6.75 8.42 15.82
C CYS A 73 7.38 7.09 16.23
N GLU A 74 7.09 6.58 17.42
CA GLU A 74 7.59 5.28 17.90
C GLU A 74 7.21 4.14 16.95
N ASP A 75 5.95 4.09 16.52
CA ASP A 75 5.46 3.04 15.63
C ASP A 75 5.94 3.19 14.18
N HIS A 76 6.23 4.41 13.78
CA HIS A 76 6.56 4.70 12.38
C HIS A 76 8.00 4.32 12.00
N ILE A 77 8.95 4.38 12.93
CA ILE A 77 10.40 4.25 12.64
C ILE A 77 11.14 3.43 13.72
N ASP A 78 10.53 2.48 14.37
CA ASP A 78 11.23 1.60 15.33
C ASP A 78 12.15 2.38 16.32
N GLY A 79 11.73 3.58 16.77
CA GLY A 79 12.38 4.35 17.83
C GLY A 79 13.62 5.16 17.48
N GLU A 80 14.07 5.19 16.22
CA GLU A 80 15.31 5.93 15.86
C GLU A 80 15.09 7.05 14.83
N ASN A 81 15.33 8.29 15.26
CA ASN A 81 15.56 9.51 14.44
C ASN A 81 14.49 9.88 13.39
N VAL A 82 13.27 10.04 13.83
CA VAL A 82 12.14 10.47 12.99
C VAL A 82 12.19 11.95 12.62
N GLU A 83 12.76 12.78 13.50
CA GLU A 83 12.74 14.24 13.37
C GLU A 83 13.35 14.77 12.07
N ALA A 84 14.24 13.99 11.44
CA ALA A 84 14.90 14.40 10.20
C ALA A 84 14.07 14.13 8.92
N VAL A 85 13.02 13.32 8.98
CA VAL A 85 12.27 12.86 7.79
C VAL A 85 10.87 13.47 7.69
N PHE A 86 10.33 13.97 8.80
CA PHE A 86 8.99 14.55 8.87
C PHE A 86 9.02 16.02 9.27
N ASP A 87 8.25 16.82 8.56
CA ASP A 87 7.93 18.16 8.99
C ASP A 87 6.91 18.07 10.14
N PRO A 88 7.24 18.54 11.35
CA PRO A 88 6.34 18.51 12.50
C PRO A 88 4.91 19.00 12.25
N PRO A 89 4.69 20.07 11.47
CA PRO A 89 3.34 20.53 11.13
C PRO A 89 2.50 19.49 10.37
N GLU A 90 3.12 18.66 9.51
CA GLU A 90 2.39 17.63 8.78
C GLU A 90 1.99 16.45 9.67
N LEU A 91 2.78 16.13 10.69
CA LEU A 91 2.42 15.14 11.69
C LEU A 91 1.23 15.62 12.52
N ASP A 92 1.24 16.88 12.96
CA ASP A 92 0.14 17.48 13.72
C ASP A 92 -1.15 17.54 12.91
N GLU A 93 -1.09 17.94 11.64
CA GLU A 93 -2.26 17.95 10.75
C GLU A 93 -2.80 16.52 10.50
N GLY A 94 -1.93 15.56 10.25
CA GLY A 94 -2.31 14.17 10.06
C GLY A 94 -2.92 13.55 11.31
N LEU A 95 -2.38 13.86 12.50
CA LEU A 95 -2.90 13.40 13.78
C LEU A 95 -4.24 14.03 14.11
N ALA A 96 -4.38 15.35 13.94
CA ALA A 96 -5.64 16.06 14.13
C ALA A 96 -6.77 15.48 13.27
N PHE A 97 -6.45 15.14 12.01
CA PHE A 97 -7.42 14.49 11.13
C PHE A 97 -7.82 13.09 11.62
N ARG A 98 -6.87 12.30 12.10
CA ARG A 98 -7.14 10.96 12.65
C ARG A 98 -8.07 11.01 13.87
N GLN A 99 -7.90 12.00 14.74
CA GLN A 99 -8.80 12.22 15.88
C GLN A 99 -10.23 12.57 15.46
N SER A 100 -10.42 13.06 14.23
CA SER A 100 -11.74 13.36 13.66
C SER A 100 -12.40 12.18 12.92
N ILE A 101 -11.73 11.03 12.80
CA ILE A 101 -12.29 9.84 12.17
C ILE A 101 -13.51 9.34 12.96
N PRO A 102 -14.63 9.04 12.29
CA PRO A 102 -15.82 8.50 12.96
C PRO A 102 -15.50 7.26 13.80
N SER A 103 -16.12 7.16 14.98
CA SER A 103 -15.82 6.12 15.97
C SER A 103 -16.00 4.69 15.46
N ASP A 104 -16.98 4.45 14.60
CA ASP A 104 -17.24 3.15 13.95
C ASP A 104 -16.08 2.73 13.05
N LEU A 105 -15.55 3.66 12.23
CA LEU A 105 -14.40 3.43 11.37
C LEU A 105 -13.11 3.32 12.18
N SER A 106 -12.95 4.14 13.22
CA SER A 106 -11.80 4.07 14.13
C SER A 106 -11.72 2.70 14.81
N ALA A 107 -12.84 2.16 15.27
CA ALA A 107 -12.91 0.82 15.88
C ALA A 107 -12.43 -0.29 14.93
N LEU A 108 -12.81 -0.23 13.65
CA LEU A 108 -12.33 -1.18 12.63
C LEU A 108 -10.82 -1.07 12.40
N LEU A 109 -10.30 0.15 12.30
CA LEU A 109 -8.86 0.38 12.12
C LEU A 109 -8.05 -0.18 13.30
N HIS A 110 -8.50 0.06 14.54
CA HIS A 110 -7.88 -0.52 15.73
C HIS A 110 -7.89 -2.04 15.70
N GLN A 111 -9.04 -2.65 15.34
CA GLN A 111 -9.15 -4.10 15.22
C GLN A 111 -8.14 -4.68 14.22
N TRP A 112 -7.97 -4.05 13.07
CA TRP A 112 -7.04 -4.54 12.03
C TRP A 112 -5.57 -4.25 12.35
N ALA A 113 -5.28 -3.31 13.24
CA ALA A 113 -3.91 -3.05 13.72
C ALA A 113 -3.45 -4.08 14.77
N LEU A 114 -4.36 -4.75 15.47
CA LEU A 114 -4.03 -5.74 16.50
C LEU A 114 -3.40 -7.03 15.96
N GLY A 115 -3.60 -7.34 14.68
CA GLY A 115 -3.07 -8.57 14.12
C GLY A 115 -3.32 -8.74 12.62
N PHE A 116 -2.98 -9.92 12.10
CA PHE A 116 -3.22 -10.25 10.70
C PHE A 116 -4.71 -10.44 10.41
N CYS A 117 -5.15 -9.84 9.31
CA CYS A 117 -6.53 -9.90 8.84
C CYS A 117 -6.54 -10.23 7.33
N PRO A 118 -7.46 -11.08 6.83
CA PRO A 118 -7.58 -11.28 5.40
C PRO A 118 -8.08 -10.02 4.70
N LEU A 119 -7.50 -9.72 3.54
CA LEU A 119 -7.79 -8.49 2.81
C LEU A 119 -9.28 -8.37 2.45
N ASN A 120 -9.92 -9.47 2.07
CA ASN A 120 -11.35 -9.49 1.79
C ASN A 120 -12.21 -9.18 3.02
N ALA A 121 -11.77 -9.52 4.23
CA ALA A 121 -12.51 -9.16 5.45
C ALA A 121 -12.49 -7.64 5.68
N ILE A 122 -11.36 -6.98 5.42
CA ILE A 122 -11.26 -5.51 5.44
C ILE A 122 -12.21 -4.90 4.40
N GLU A 123 -12.18 -5.44 3.16
CA GLU A 123 -13.02 -4.95 2.07
C GLU A 123 -14.51 -5.13 2.39
N HIS A 124 -14.92 -6.28 2.91
CA HIS A 124 -16.31 -6.52 3.33
C HIS A 124 -16.76 -5.62 4.48
N SER A 125 -15.91 -5.45 5.51
CA SER A 125 -16.24 -4.59 6.65
C SER A 125 -16.44 -3.13 6.23
N LEU A 126 -15.54 -2.60 5.40
CA LEU A 126 -15.68 -1.24 4.86
C LEU A 126 -16.88 -1.09 3.93
N SER A 127 -17.14 -2.11 3.09
CA SER A 127 -18.31 -2.13 2.22
C SER A 127 -19.61 -2.10 3.01
N ASN A 128 -19.72 -2.94 4.05
CA ASN A 128 -20.88 -2.99 4.93
C ASN A 128 -21.07 -1.66 5.68
N LEU A 129 -19.98 -1.08 6.20
CA LEU A 129 -20.02 0.22 6.88
C LEU A 129 -20.60 1.33 5.98
N ILE A 130 -20.19 1.36 4.70
CA ILE A 130 -20.72 2.32 3.73
C ILE A 130 -22.22 2.09 3.51
N ASP A 131 -22.66 0.83 3.41
CA ASP A 131 -24.05 0.48 3.18
C ASP A 131 -24.93 0.78 4.43
N GLU A 132 -24.43 0.51 5.63
CA GLU A 132 -25.09 0.79 6.91
C GLU A 132 -25.29 2.29 7.16
N ARG A 133 -24.33 3.13 6.76
CA ARG A 133 -24.45 4.59 6.85
C ARG A 133 -25.47 5.18 5.87
N GLY A 134 -25.96 4.38 4.94
CA GLY A 134 -27.02 4.72 4.01
C GLY A 134 -26.52 5.21 2.64
N SER A 135 -27.29 4.89 1.61
CA SER A 135 -26.94 5.15 0.20
C SER A 135 -27.19 6.58 -0.27
N HIS A 136 -27.62 7.48 0.61
CA HIS A 136 -28.01 8.84 0.18
C HIS A 136 -26.84 9.67 -0.35
N THR A 137 -25.63 9.34 0.03
CA THR A 137 -24.41 10.06 -0.33
C THR A 137 -23.45 9.25 -1.21
N VAL A 138 -23.64 7.93 -1.32
CA VAL A 138 -22.77 7.03 -2.09
C VAL A 138 -23.58 6.24 -3.12
N GLU A 139 -23.31 6.49 -4.40
CA GLU A 139 -23.82 5.73 -5.52
C GLU A 139 -22.78 4.67 -5.93
N ARG A 140 -23.13 3.38 -5.89
CA ARG A 140 -22.27 2.30 -6.34
C ARG A 140 -22.50 2.01 -7.81
N VAL A 141 -21.41 1.98 -8.58
CA VAL A 141 -21.44 1.68 -10.02
C VAL A 141 -20.63 0.41 -10.28
N ALA A 142 -21.32 -0.66 -10.66
CA ALA A 142 -20.70 -1.92 -11.01
C ALA A 142 -20.22 -1.90 -12.47
N GLY A 143 -18.97 -2.31 -12.72
CA GLY A 143 -18.44 -2.44 -14.07
C GLY A 143 -16.98 -2.04 -14.18
N VAL A 144 -16.45 -2.32 -15.37
CA VAL A 144 -15.10 -1.87 -15.77
C VAL A 144 -15.24 -0.45 -16.31
N VAL A 145 -14.40 0.45 -15.84
CA VAL A 145 -14.28 1.82 -16.35
C VAL A 145 -12.94 1.93 -17.07
N THR A 146 -12.92 2.41 -18.28
CA THR A 146 -11.71 2.77 -19.04
C THR A 146 -11.27 4.20 -18.69
N ALA A 147 -10.04 4.56 -19.05
CA ALA A 147 -9.55 5.92 -18.83
C ALA A 147 -10.36 6.97 -19.63
N GLU A 148 -10.73 6.62 -20.86
CA GLU A 148 -11.53 7.46 -21.73
C GLU A 148 -12.94 7.68 -21.16
N GLU A 149 -13.59 6.62 -20.67
CA GLU A 149 -14.89 6.73 -19.99
C GLU A 149 -14.79 7.55 -18.72
N ALA A 150 -13.74 7.33 -17.91
CA ALA A 150 -13.49 8.12 -16.69
C ALA A 150 -13.35 9.61 -16.99
N MET A 151 -12.59 9.95 -18.03
CA MET A 151 -12.45 11.35 -18.46
C MET A 151 -13.74 11.93 -19.03
N ALA A 152 -14.49 11.14 -19.81
CA ALA A 152 -15.74 11.60 -20.46
C ALA A 152 -16.88 11.84 -19.47
N MET A 153 -16.88 11.20 -18.29
CA MET A 153 -17.93 11.38 -17.28
C MET A 153 -17.72 12.58 -16.38
N LEU A 154 -16.55 13.24 -16.44
CA LEU A 154 -16.24 14.40 -15.60
C LEU A 154 -17.02 15.63 -16.06
N GLU A 155 -17.77 16.20 -15.11
CA GLU A 155 -18.35 17.52 -15.24
C GLU A 155 -17.42 18.57 -14.59
N PRO A 156 -17.45 19.82 -15.04
CA PRO A 156 -16.64 20.86 -14.41
C PRO A 156 -16.91 21.00 -12.90
N GLY A 157 -15.86 20.90 -12.11
CA GLY A 157 -15.96 20.91 -10.63
C GLY A 157 -16.05 19.53 -10.00
N ASP A 158 -16.20 18.46 -10.78
CA ASP A 158 -16.10 17.09 -10.25
C ASP A 158 -14.66 16.77 -9.83
N ILE A 159 -14.54 15.88 -8.87
CA ILE A 159 -13.26 15.37 -8.37
C ILE A 159 -13.13 13.92 -8.79
N MET A 160 -11.99 13.54 -9.40
CA MET A 160 -11.70 12.17 -9.76
C MET A 160 -10.59 11.61 -8.88
N ILE A 161 -10.80 10.42 -8.31
CA ILE A 161 -9.83 9.74 -7.46
C ILE A 161 -9.58 8.33 -7.99
N ASP A 162 -8.35 8.07 -8.41
CA ASP A 162 -7.93 6.76 -8.90
C ASP A 162 -7.36 5.90 -7.75
N CYS A 163 -8.13 4.90 -7.34
CA CYS A 163 -7.78 3.86 -6.37
C CYS A 163 -7.65 2.47 -7.02
N THR A 164 -7.35 2.40 -8.33
CA THR A 164 -7.35 1.14 -9.09
C THR A 164 -6.11 0.27 -8.85
N GLY A 165 -5.16 0.75 -8.05
CA GLY A 165 -3.99 0.01 -7.63
C GLY A 165 -2.79 0.14 -8.57
N SER A 166 -1.89 -0.84 -8.56
CA SER A 166 -0.58 -0.76 -9.25
C SER A 166 -0.68 -0.56 -10.77
N LYS A 167 -1.79 -0.99 -11.37
CA LYS A 167 -2.12 -0.75 -12.79
C LYS A 167 -3.03 0.45 -12.94
N SER A 168 -2.70 1.54 -12.29
CA SER A 168 -3.49 2.77 -12.25
C SER A 168 -4.12 3.13 -13.59
N LEU A 169 -5.39 3.46 -13.56
CA LEU A 169 -6.17 3.80 -14.73
C LEU A 169 -5.73 5.16 -15.32
N LEU A 170 -5.47 6.14 -14.45
CA LEU A 170 -5.26 7.52 -14.85
C LEU A 170 -3.82 8.01 -14.73
N ARG A 171 -2.92 7.22 -14.13
CA ARG A 171 -1.55 7.67 -13.82
C ARG A 171 -0.82 8.26 -15.03
N ASP A 172 -0.81 7.57 -16.16
CA ASP A 172 -0.07 8.02 -17.32
C ASP A 172 -0.77 9.18 -18.05
N HIS A 173 -2.08 9.34 -17.85
CA HIS A 173 -2.86 10.49 -18.37
C HIS A 173 -2.60 11.80 -17.59
N LEU A 174 -1.99 11.75 -16.41
CA LEU A 174 -1.60 12.94 -15.66
C LEU A 174 -0.34 13.63 -16.22
N LEU A 175 0.38 13.00 -17.14
CA LEU A 175 1.49 13.67 -17.83
C LEU A 175 0.95 14.67 -18.86
N PRO A 176 1.43 15.93 -18.89
CA PRO A 176 1.12 16.85 -19.97
C PRO A 176 1.54 16.28 -21.32
N ALA A 177 0.79 16.62 -22.37
CA ALA A 177 1.06 16.12 -23.72
C ALA A 177 2.48 16.42 -24.23
N ALA A 178 3.09 17.52 -23.79
CA ALA A 178 4.48 17.89 -24.10
C ALA A 178 5.50 16.89 -23.52
N ASP A 179 5.22 16.30 -22.36
CA ASP A 179 6.08 15.31 -21.71
C ASP A 179 5.79 13.87 -22.19
N ALA A 180 4.59 13.65 -22.71
CA ALA A 180 4.19 12.34 -23.28
C ALA A 180 4.93 11.99 -24.58
N VAL A 181 5.43 13.00 -25.31
CA VAL A 181 6.21 12.80 -26.56
C VAL A 181 7.59 12.15 -26.29
N GLY A 182 8.06 12.18 -25.06
CA GLY A 182 9.39 11.67 -24.67
C GLY A 182 9.42 10.25 -24.07
N THR A 183 8.37 9.43 -24.20
CA THR A 183 8.33 8.01 -23.77
C THR A 183 8.56 7.74 -22.27
N LYS A 184 8.43 8.71 -21.40
CA LYS A 184 8.57 8.47 -19.96
C LYS A 184 7.20 8.24 -19.34
N ALA A 185 6.92 7.00 -18.92
CA ALA A 185 5.78 6.70 -18.07
C ALA A 185 5.75 7.62 -16.84
N ASN A 186 4.57 7.98 -16.38
CA ASN A 186 4.39 8.78 -15.15
C ASN A 186 4.79 7.97 -13.89
N THR A 187 5.89 7.23 -13.97
CA THR A 187 6.34 6.35 -12.89
C THR A 187 7.85 6.45 -12.70
N VAL A 188 8.28 6.63 -11.46
CA VAL A 188 9.65 6.44 -11.02
C VAL A 188 9.72 5.11 -10.30
N ASN A 189 10.50 4.18 -10.83
CA ASN A 189 10.70 2.85 -10.24
C ASN A 189 12.10 2.73 -9.66
N ILE A 190 12.18 2.20 -8.43
CA ILE A 190 13.41 1.76 -7.80
C ILE A 190 13.25 0.28 -7.48
N ARG A 191 14.14 -0.53 -8.06
CA ARG A 191 14.24 -1.93 -7.70
C ARG A 191 15.08 -2.06 -6.45
N LEU A 192 14.51 -2.64 -5.42
CA LEU A 192 15.20 -2.84 -4.15
C LEU A 192 15.86 -4.21 -4.11
N GLU A 193 15.07 -5.27 -4.27
CA GLU A 193 15.50 -6.66 -4.14
C GLU A 193 14.63 -7.58 -5.01
N TYR A 194 14.96 -8.87 -5.00
CA TYR A 194 14.12 -9.95 -5.54
C TYR A 194 13.84 -10.96 -4.45
N ALA A 195 12.68 -11.59 -4.50
CA ALA A 195 12.30 -12.60 -3.54
C ALA A 195 11.45 -13.71 -4.17
N ILE A 196 11.40 -14.83 -3.50
CA ILE A 196 10.33 -15.81 -3.65
C ILE A 196 9.42 -15.72 -2.43
N VAL A 197 8.13 -15.88 -2.68
CA VAL A 197 7.10 -16.03 -1.64
C VAL A 197 6.66 -17.48 -1.65
N VAL A 198 6.80 -18.15 -0.51
CA VAL A 198 6.39 -19.52 -0.30
C VAL A 198 5.15 -19.53 0.57
N THR A 199 4.11 -20.22 0.13
CA THR A 199 2.83 -20.30 0.84
C THR A 199 2.43 -21.77 1.05
N PHE A 200 1.98 -22.10 2.26
CA PHE A 200 1.48 -23.43 2.59
C PHE A 200 0.54 -23.41 3.80
N LEU A 201 -0.25 -24.46 3.91
CA LEU A 201 -1.07 -24.74 5.09
C LEU A 201 -0.29 -25.66 6.05
N TYR A 202 -0.45 -25.42 7.35
CA TYR A 202 0.24 -26.18 8.39
C TYR A 202 -0.69 -26.51 9.54
N GLY A 203 -0.66 -27.77 9.99
CA GLY A 203 -1.38 -28.22 11.17
C GLY A 203 -0.80 -27.65 12.47
N GLN A 204 -1.49 -27.88 13.61
CA GLN A 204 -1.06 -27.35 14.93
C GLN A 204 -0.92 -25.82 14.95
N ALA A 205 -1.97 -25.11 14.56
CA ALA A 205 -1.94 -23.67 14.29
C ALA A 205 -1.34 -22.83 15.43
N TYR A 206 -1.71 -23.10 16.68
CA TYR A 206 -1.18 -22.34 17.82
C TYR A 206 0.34 -22.48 17.93
N ALA A 207 0.85 -23.72 17.96
CA ALA A 207 2.27 -23.98 18.04
C ALA A 207 3.04 -23.44 16.83
N CYS A 208 2.45 -23.57 15.63
CA CYS A 208 3.00 -23.00 14.40
C CYS A 208 3.14 -21.48 14.50
N ASN A 209 2.11 -20.80 14.98
CA ASN A 209 2.08 -19.34 15.09
C ASN A 209 3.16 -18.85 16.06
N GLU A 210 3.27 -19.47 17.25
CA GLU A 210 4.30 -19.13 18.22
C GLU A 210 5.70 -19.42 17.68
N TYR A 211 5.91 -20.54 17.01
CA TYR A 211 7.20 -20.87 16.41
C TYR A 211 7.62 -19.85 15.35
N CYS A 212 6.72 -19.50 14.42
CA CYS A 212 7.00 -18.51 13.37
C CYS A 212 7.37 -17.14 13.93
N LYS A 213 6.71 -16.71 15.01
CA LYS A 213 6.93 -15.42 15.67
C LYS A 213 8.36 -15.28 16.22
N TYR A 214 8.93 -16.38 16.74
CA TYR A 214 10.25 -16.37 17.35
C TYR A 214 11.35 -16.98 16.47
N TYR A 215 11.01 -17.45 15.26
CA TYR A 215 11.98 -18.06 14.37
C TYR A 215 13.04 -17.06 13.91
N LYS A 216 14.31 -17.43 14.14
CA LYS A 216 15.48 -16.70 13.65
C LYS A 216 16.37 -17.67 12.88
N ASN A 217 16.50 -17.47 11.58
CA ASN A 217 17.46 -18.23 10.77
C ASN A 217 18.87 -17.65 10.95
N ARG A 218 19.73 -18.39 11.66
CA ARG A 218 21.15 -18.01 11.88
C ARG A 218 22.12 -18.82 11.02
N GLU A 219 21.65 -19.85 10.32
CA GLU A 219 22.51 -20.89 9.74
C GLU A 219 22.81 -20.69 8.25
N ASN A 220 22.07 -19.85 7.53
CA ASN A 220 22.32 -19.57 6.13
C ASN A 220 22.31 -18.04 5.90
N PRO A 221 23.48 -17.41 5.78
CA PRO A 221 23.56 -15.98 5.60
C PRO A 221 23.06 -15.51 4.23
N GLN A 222 23.18 -16.32 3.19
CA GLN A 222 22.86 -15.93 1.81
C GLN A 222 21.35 -15.94 1.53
N TYR A 223 20.65 -16.99 1.96
CA TYR A 223 19.22 -17.16 1.75
C TYR A 223 18.51 -17.37 3.08
N LYS A 224 17.76 -16.38 3.53
CA LYS A 224 17.03 -16.43 4.81
C LYS A 224 15.54 -16.61 4.55
N PHE A 225 14.96 -17.66 5.08
CA PHE A 225 13.53 -17.82 5.11
C PHE A 225 12.95 -17.02 6.28
N ILE A 226 12.06 -16.09 5.97
CA ILE A 226 11.38 -15.23 6.95
C ILE A 226 9.90 -15.62 6.93
N PRO A 227 9.42 -16.40 7.92
CA PRO A 227 8.03 -16.79 8.00
C PRO A 227 7.15 -15.67 8.52
N ALA A 228 5.94 -15.59 7.98
CA ALA A 228 4.83 -14.83 8.52
C ALA A 228 3.61 -15.73 8.60
N VAL A 229 2.87 -15.61 9.67
CA VAL A 229 1.67 -16.40 9.88
C VAL A 229 0.45 -15.61 9.44
N GLY A 230 -0.42 -16.30 8.74
CA GLY A 230 -1.68 -15.75 8.28
C GLY A 230 -2.87 -16.25 9.07
N ARG A 231 -4.00 -16.39 8.37
CA ARG A 231 -5.27 -16.83 8.93
C ARG A 231 -5.20 -18.25 9.46
N THR A 232 -5.83 -18.49 10.60
CA THR A 232 -6.13 -19.83 11.08
C THR A 232 -7.50 -20.31 10.58
N TYR A 233 -7.61 -21.61 10.30
CA TYR A 233 -8.81 -22.26 9.81
C TYR A 233 -9.21 -23.39 10.76
N TYR A 234 -10.46 -23.88 10.65
CA TYR A 234 -10.98 -25.03 11.41
C TYR A 234 -10.75 -24.88 12.92
N ASP A 235 -11.34 -23.83 13.51
CA ASP A 235 -11.27 -23.54 14.95
C ASP A 235 -9.83 -23.47 15.51
N GLY A 236 -8.89 -23.00 14.70
CA GLY A 236 -7.51 -22.85 15.10
C GLY A 236 -6.62 -24.09 14.87
N ALA A 237 -7.11 -25.11 14.16
CA ALA A 237 -6.31 -26.31 13.90
C ALA A 237 -5.26 -26.14 12.78
N ILE A 238 -5.54 -25.29 11.79
CA ILE A 238 -4.69 -25.10 10.59
C ILE A 238 -4.27 -23.64 10.46
N SER A 239 -2.97 -23.39 10.29
CA SER A 239 -2.41 -22.08 9.97
C SER A 239 -2.04 -21.95 8.51
N HIS A 240 -2.28 -20.78 7.93
CA HIS A 240 -1.72 -20.38 6.66
C HIS A 240 -0.37 -19.68 6.91
N VAL A 241 0.71 -20.29 6.40
CA VAL A 241 2.07 -19.76 6.53
C VAL A 241 2.50 -19.17 5.19
N THR A 242 3.00 -17.95 5.22
CA THR A 242 3.65 -17.31 4.09
C THR A 242 5.09 -17.01 4.47
N GLY A 243 6.06 -17.49 3.70
CA GLY A 243 7.48 -17.20 3.92
C GLY A 243 8.07 -16.42 2.75
N ILE A 244 9.08 -15.61 3.04
CA ILE A 244 9.83 -14.87 2.02
C ILE A 244 11.28 -15.29 2.09
N VAL A 245 11.87 -15.57 0.92
CA VAL A 245 13.32 -15.75 0.76
C VAL A 245 13.81 -14.71 -0.23
N ASN A 246 14.74 -13.86 0.19
CA ASN A 246 15.42 -12.95 -0.73
C ASN A 246 16.37 -13.76 -1.61
N ILE A 247 16.38 -13.46 -2.89
CA ILE A 247 17.18 -14.13 -3.91
C ILE A 247 17.99 -13.13 -4.74
N THR A 248 18.98 -13.60 -5.45
CA THR A 248 19.77 -12.76 -6.35
C THR A 248 18.98 -12.38 -7.62
N ALA A 249 19.47 -11.38 -8.34
CA ALA A 249 18.91 -11.01 -9.64
C ALA A 249 19.05 -12.13 -10.69
N GLU A 250 20.13 -12.91 -10.59
CA GLU A 250 20.44 -14.04 -11.47
C GLU A 250 19.48 -15.19 -11.20
N ASP A 251 19.29 -15.57 -9.93
CA ASP A 251 18.30 -16.59 -9.52
C ASP A 251 16.90 -16.19 -10.00
N TYR A 252 16.51 -14.92 -9.77
CA TYR A 252 15.22 -14.41 -10.20
C TYR A 252 15.02 -14.52 -11.72
N ALA A 253 16.03 -14.20 -12.51
CA ALA A 253 15.94 -14.27 -13.97
C ALA A 253 15.79 -15.72 -14.48
N ALA A 254 16.41 -16.67 -13.77
CA ALA A 254 16.40 -18.09 -14.13
C ALA A 254 15.13 -18.84 -13.66
N MET A 255 14.39 -18.30 -12.66
CA MET A 255 13.18 -18.95 -12.14
C MET A 255 11.95 -18.65 -13.00
N PRO A 256 10.98 -19.57 -13.16
CA PRO A 256 9.67 -19.26 -13.73
C PRO A 256 8.84 -18.38 -12.77
N PRO A 257 7.73 -17.74 -13.23
CA PRO A 257 6.91 -16.90 -12.37
C PRO A 257 6.30 -17.62 -11.15
N THR A 258 5.87 -18.85 -11.34
CA THR A 258 5.26 -19.72 -10.31
C THR A 258 5.81 -21.12 -10.45
N PHE A 259 6.04 -21.80 -9.34
CA PHE A 259 6.57 -23.17 -9.27
C PHE A 259 6.29 -23.79 -7.90
N ASN A 260 6.58 -25.09 -7.76
CA ASN A 260 6.41 -25.81 -6.49
C ASN A 260 7.74 -26.09 -5.79
N GLY A 261 7.67 -26.69 -4.60
CA GLY A 261 8.85 -27.00 -3.80
C GLY A 261 9.78 -28.05 -4.45
N GLU A 262 9.24 -28.99 -5.22
CA GLU A 262 10.06 -30.02 -5.92
C GLU A 262 10.91 -29.36 -7.01
N TRP A 263 10.31 -28.50 -7.80
CA TRP A 263 11.04 -27.74 -8.82
C TRP A 263 12.15 -26.88 -8.20
N LEU A 264 11.87 -26.21 -7.06
CA LEU A 264 12.86 -25.40 -6.35
C LEU A 264 14.05 -26.23 -5.88
N ARG A 265 13.80 -27.38 -5.28
CA ARG A 265 14.86 -28.30 -4.80
C ARG A 265 15.73 -28.81 -5.93
N ALA A 266 15.12 -29.13 -7.07
CA ALA A 266 15.83 -29.66 -8.23
C ALA A 266 16.71 -28.60 -8.93
N ASN A 267 16.28 -27.34 -8.99
CA ASN A 267 16.94 -26.30 -9.76
C ASN A 267 17.75 -25.30 -8.91
N PHE A 268 17.31 -25.03 -7.66
CA PHE A 268 17.94 -24.05 -6.74
C PHE A 268 18.08 -24.67 -5.33
N PRO A 269 18.90 -25.70 -5.16
CA PRO A 269 18.99 -26.43 -3.89
C PRO A 269 19.43 -25.55 -2.71
N ASN A 270 20.29 -24.54 -2.93
CA ASN A 270 20.74 -23.63 -1.88
C ASN A 270 19.63 -22.71 -1.38
N VAL A 271 18.76 -22.26 -2.27
CA VAL A 271 17.57 -21.47 -1.91
C VAL A 271 16.56 -22.36 -1.17
N ALA A 272 16.31 -23.57 -1.71
CA ALA A 272 15.42 -24.56 -1.11
C ALA A 272 15.84 -24.97 0.30
N LEU A 273 17.14 -25.13 0.54
CA LEU A 273 17.70 -25.53 1.82
C LEU A 273 17.24 -24.64 2.98
N SER A 274 17.12 -23.36 2.74
CA SER A 274 16.66 -22.39 3.75
C SER A 274 15.19 -22.61 4.15
N MET A 275 14.36 -22.90 3.16
CA MET A 275 12.95 -23.25 3.35
C MET A 275 12.81 -24.63 4.02
N ASP A 276 13.52 -25.63 3.53
CA ASP A 276 13.45 -27.00 4.03
C ASP A 276 13.90 -27.09 5.49
N ARG A 277 14.96 -26.38 5.87
CA ARG A 277 15.40 -26.28 7.27
C ARG A 277 14.33 -25.68 8.19
N PHE A 278 13.64 -24.64 7.72
CA PHE A 278 12.51 -24.09 8.47
C PHE A 278 11.41 -25.14 8.65
N ILE A 279 11.04 -25.83 7.56
CA ILE A 279 9.99 -26.85 7.56
C ILE A 279 10.35 -28.01 8.48
N ASP A 280 11.58 -28.48 8.44
CA ASP A 280 12.05 -29.59 9.29
C ASP A 280 12.03 -29.18 10.76
N LYS A 281 12.51 -27.98 11.09
CA LYS A 281 12.53 -27.48 12.47
C LYS A 281 11.12 -27.27 13.02
N ILE A 282 10.21 -26.66 12.24
CA ILE A 282 8.84 -26.46 12.72
C ILE A 282 8.13 -27.79 12.94
N LYS A 283 8.36 -28.81 12.10
CA LYS A 283 7.83 -30.16 12.30
C LYS A 283 8.35 -30.80 13.59
N GLN A 284 9.63 -30.66 13.87
CA GLN A 284 10.26 -31.21 15.09
C GLN A 284 9.71 -30.53 16.35
N GLU A 285 9.55 -29.22 16.33
CA GLU A 285 9.13 -28.42 17.51
C GLU A 285 7.62 -28.49 17.79
N THR A 286 6.82 -28.57 16.74
CA THR A 286 5.35 -28.46 16.88
C THR A 286 4.63 -29.79 16.67
N HIS A 287 5.30 -30.81 16.17
CA HIS A 287 4.73 -32.11 15.78
C HIS A 287 3.55 -31.97 14.77
N GLY A 288 3.53 -30.89 14.01
CA GLY A 288 2.56 -30.66 12.95
C GLY A 288 3.10 -31.06 11.57
N GLU A 289 2.24 -30.97 10.57
CA GLU A 289 2.58 -31.30 9.19
C GLU A 289 2.06 -30.27 8.20
N ILE A 290 2.72 -30.19 7.04
CA ILE A 290 2.24 -29.41 5.89
C ILE A 290 1.02 -30.11 5.31
N ILE A 291 -0.01 -29.32 5.04
CA ILE A 291 -1.26 -29.78 4.41
C ILE A 291 -1.26 -29.28 2.97
N GLY A 292 -1.26 -30.21 2.02
CA GLY A 292 -1.18 -29.91 0.61
C GLY A 292 0.25 -29.64 0.10
N GLU A 293 0.34 -28.88 -0.98
CA GLU A 293 1.61 -28.56 -1.64
C GLU A 293 2.11 -27.15 -1.28
N LEU A 294 3.39 -26.92 -1.49
CA LEU A 294 4.01 -25.60 -1.39
C LEU A 294 3.76 -24.83 -2.69
N GLU A 295 3.11 -23.68 -2.58
CA GLU A 295 2.97 -22.71 -3.67
C GLU A 295 4.09 -21.68 -3.59
N ILE A 296 4.86 -21.52 -4.67
CA ILE A 296 5.98 -20.58 -4.71
C ILE A 296 5.84 -19.64 -5.89
N VAL A 297 5.98 -18.35 -5.61
CA VAL A 297 5.90 -17.27 -6.60
C VAL A 297 7.13 -16.40 -6.49
N ARG A 298 7.81 -16.13 -7.60
CA ARG A 298 8.87 -15.11 -7.61
C ARG A 298 8.28 -13.71 -7.74
N ILE A 299 8.80 -12.78 -6.96
CA ILE A 299 8.36 -11.38 -7.00
C ILE A 299 9.56 -10.42 -7.06
N PRO A 300 9.49 -9.35 -7.86
CA PRO A 300 10.41 -8.23 -7.73
C PRO A 300 9.91 -7.34 -6.59
N LEU A 301 10.80 -6.96 -5.68
CA LEU A 301 10.51 -5.99 -4.64
C LEU A 301 10.81 -4.59 -5.16
N ASN A 302 9.79 -3.94 -5.69
CA ASN A 302 9.89 -2.62 -6.29
C ASN A 302 9.24 -1.58 -5.39
N LEU A 303 9.90 -0.44 -5.28
CA LEU A 303 9.33 0.78 -4.77
C LEU A 303 9.11 1.72 -5.95
N TYR A 304 7.90 2.16 -6.18
CA TYR A 304 7.62 3.14 -7.23
C TYR A 304 6.73 4.28 -6.72
N ARG A 305 6.79 5.38 -7.42
CA ARG A 305 5.82 6.48 -7.27
C ARG A 305 5.43 7.06 -8.61
N ALA A 306 4.25 7.65 -8.66
CA ALA A 306 3.88 8.56 -9.73
C ALA A 306 4.77 9.81 -9.69
N ARG A 307 5.17 10.36 -10.84
CA ARG A 307 5.84 11.67 -10.93
C ARG A 307 4.89 12.79 -10.57
N ASN A 308 3.66 12.68 -11.09
CA ASN A 308 2.52 13.52 -10.79
C ASN A 308 1.46 12.65 -10.16
N ALA A 309 1.19 12.84 -8.88
CA ALA A 309 0.11 12.16 -8.16
C ALA A 309 -1.22 12.92 -8.27
N THR A 310 -1.19 14.11 -8.88
CA THR A 310 -2.35 14.98 -9.11
C THR A 310 -2.37 15.58 -10.51
N SER A 311 -3.53 16.08 -10.93
CA SER A 311 -3.68 16.82 -12.19
C SER A 311 -3.25 18.29 -12.11
N ARG A 312 -2.42 18.68 -11.15
CA ARG A 312 -1.99 20.07 -10.92
C ARG A 312 -1.53 20.78 -12.20
N GLN A 313 -0.77 20.11 -13.03
CA GLN A 313 -0.21 20.70 -14.25
C GLN A 313 -1.28 20.99 -15.30
N TRP A 314 -2.33 20.16 -15.38
CA TRP A 314 -3.46 20.35 -16.28
C TRP A 314 -4.30 21.57 -15.91
N LEU A 315 -4.54 21.78 -14.61
CA LEU A 315 -5.28 22.94 -14.13
C LEU A 315 -4.57 24.27 -14.42
N THR A 316 -3.24 24.26 -14.46
CA THR A 316 -2.46 25.50 -14.65
C THR A 316 -2.00 25.73 -16.09
N ALA A 317 -1.69 24.70 -16.84
CA ALA A 317 -1.06 24.80 -18.17
C ALA A 317 -1.67 23.87 -19.22
N GLY A 318 -2.69 23.07 -18.88
CA GLY A 318 -3.36 22.18 -19.84
C GLY A 318 -4.22 22.94 -20.86
N PRO A 319 -4.60 22.30 -21.99
CA PRO A 319 -5.56 22.84 -22.92
C PRO A 319 -6.93 23.03 -22.26
N ASP A 320 -7.67 24.09 -22.66
CA ASP A 320 -8.96 24.41 -22.06
C ASP A 320 -10.06 23.37 -22.36
N ASP A 321 -9.85 22.51 -23.34
CA ASP A 321 -10.79 21.44 -23.71
C ASP A 321 -10.50 20.11 -23.02
N HIS A 322 -9.40 20.01 -22.25
CA HIS A 322 -9.08 18.78 -21.55
C HIS A 322 -9.87 18.67 -20.23
N PRO A 323 -10.49 17.52 -19.91
CA PRO A 323 -11.30 17.35 -18.69
C PRO A 323 -10.57 17.72 -17.41
N PHE A 324 -9.27 17.39 -17.31
CA PHE A 324 -8.45 17.69 -16.13
C PHE A 324 -8.14 19.18 -15.92
N SER A 325 -8.44 20.02 -16.91
CA SER A 325 -8.34 21.49 -16.77
C SER A 325 -9.51 22.10 -15.97
N HIS A 326 -10.58 21.32 -15.76
CA HIS A 326 -11.79 21.73 -15.06
C HIS A 326 -12.13 20.87 -13.86
N SER A 327 -11.46 19.72 -13.71
CA SER A 327 -11.74 18.73 -12.67
C SER A 327 -10.43 18.19 -12.10
N PRO A 328 -10.19 18.35 -10.79
CA PRO A 328 -8.98 17.81 -10.17
C PRO A 328 -8.99 16.29 -10.13
N VAL A 329 -7.82 15.70 -10.36
CA VAL A 329 -7.60 14.27 -10.29
C VAL A 329 -6.52 13.96 -9.25
N PHE A 330 -6.74 12.91 -8.46
CA PHE A 330 -5.82 12.40 -7.45
C PHE A 330 -5.57 10.90 -7.64
N LEU A 331 -4.32 10.48 -7.51
CA LEU A 331 -3.95 9.07 -7.42
C LEU A 331 -3.77 8.69 -5.94
N VAL A 332 -4.36 7.58 -5.49
CA VAL A 332 -4.32 7.18 -4.08
C VAL A 332 -3.92 5.72 -3.93
N GLY A 333 -3.13 5.42 -2.90
CA GLY A 333 -2.59 4.08 -2.66
C GLY A 333 -1.62 3.65 -3.76
N ASP A 334 -1.71 2.39 -4.18
CA ASP A 334 -0.82 1.84 -5.20
C ASP A 334 -0.93 2.52 -6.57
N SER A 335 -1.97 3.31 -6.82
CA SER A 335 -2.04 4.17 -8.01
C SER A 335 -0.99 5.28 -7.96
N ALA A 336 -0.70 5.82 -6.78
CA ALA A 336 0.30 6.87 -6.54
C ALA A 336 1.67 6.30 -6.15
N ILE A 337 1.69 5.40 -5.15
CA ILE A 337 2.90 4.88 -4.53
C ILE A 337 2.73 3.38 -4.31
N GLY A 338 3.59 2.57 -4.93
CA GLY A 338 3.67 1.14 -4.65
C GLY A 338 4.86 0.83 -3.76
N SER A 339 4.60 0.24 -2.61
CA SER A 339 5.60 -0.19 -1.64
C SER A 339 5.80 -1.69 -1.73
N PRO A 340 7.05 -2.19 -1.64
CA PRO A 340 7.29 -3.59 -1.42
C PRO A 340 6.84 -3.99 -0.02
N TYR A 341 6.64 -5.29 0.18
CA TYR A 341 6.23 -5.87 1.45
C TYR A 341 4.77 -5.57 1.84
N PHE A 342 4.40 -5.96 3.05
CA PHE A 342 3.03 -5.86 3.58
C PHE A 342 2.59 -4.42 3.92
N GLN A 343 3.45 -3.44 3.73
CA GLN A 343 3.20 -2.04 4.12
C GLN A 343 2.32 -1.25 3.14
N SER A 344 2.07 -1.78 1.93
CA SER A 344 1.35 -1.02 0.89
C SER A 344 -0.07 -0.62 1.30
N ILE A 345 -0.76 -1.47 2.07
CA ILE A 345 -2.11 -1.15 2.53
C ILE A 345 -2.11 -0.02 3.57
N SER A 346 -1.19 -0.06 4.54
CA SER A 346 -1.07 0.99 5.56
C SER A 346 -0.71 2.34 4.94
N LEU A 347 0.24 2.34 4.00
CA LEU A 347 0.60 3.53 3.23
C LEU A 347 -0.57 4.06 2.41
N GLY A 348 -1.33 3.16 1.77
CA GLY A 348 -2.52 3.53 1.01
C GLY A 348 -3.62 4.12 1.89
N PHE A 349 -3.82 3.56 3.08
CA PHE A 349 -4.76 4.10 4.07
C PHE A 349 -4.36 5.47 4.58
N GLU A 350 -3.07 5.65 4.88
CA GLU A 350 -2.52 6.94 5.29
C GLU A 350 -2.72 8.03 4.23
N CYS A 351 -2.44 7.71 2.96
CA CYS A 351 -2.69 8.63 1.85
C CYS A 351 -4.19 8.94 1.67
N ALA A 352 -5.07 7.94 1.86
CA ALA A 352 -6.52 8.15 1.80
C ALA A 352 -7.03 9.05 2.92
N MET A 353 -6.55 8.84 4.16
CA MET A 353 -6.88 9.68 5.32
C MET A 353 -6.43 11.12 5.10
N TYR A 354 -5.19 11.31 4.63
CA TYR A 354 -4.66 12.63 4.36
C TYR A 354 -5.46 13.36 3.28
N LEU A 355 -5.77 12.68 2.17
CA LEU A 355 -6.59 13.27 1.11
C LEU A 355 -8.00 13.61 1.59
N ALA A 356 -8.65 12.72 2.36
CA ALA A 356 -9.97 13.00 2.93
C ALA A 356 -9.94 14.25 3.83
N GLY A 357 -8.88 14.38 4.66
CA GLY A 357 -8.68 15.58 5.49
C GLY A 357 -8.50 16.86 4.67
N LEU A 358 -7.78 16.79 3.55
CA LEU A 358 -7.64 17.93 2.65
C LEU A 358 -8.98 18.30 1.98
N LEU A 359 -9.73 17.31 1.49
CA LEU A 359 -11.00 17.51 0.79
C LEU A 359 -12.10 18.07 1.71
N THR A 360 -12.05 17.78 3.01
CA THR A 360 -13.02 18.30 4.00
C THR A 360 -12.69 19.70 4.52
N ARG A 361 -11.52 20.25 4.18
CA ARG A 361 -11.14 21.62 4.56
C ARG A 361 -11.78 22.64 3.60
N SER A 362 -12.71 23.41 4.12
CA SER A 362 -13.44 24.44 3.35
C SER A 362 -12.63 25.72 3.07
N ASP A 363 -11.52 25.92 3.76
CA ASP A 363 -10.68 27.13 3.70
C ASP A 363 -9.51 27.02 2.70
N MET A 364 -9.23 25.83 2.20
CA MET A 364 -8.08 25.57 1.33
C MET A 364 -8.41 25.81 -0.14
N ARG A 365 -7.53 26.51 -0.84
CA ARG A 365 -7.64 26.68 -2.29
C ARG A 365 -7.27 25.40 -3.02
N LEU A 366 -7.94 25.12 -4.13
CA LEU A 366 -7.72 23.90 -4.91
C LEU A 366 -6.23 23.69 -5.28
N LYS A 367 -5.55 24.76 -5.73
CA LYS A 367 -4.12 24.68 -6.07
C LYS A 367 -3.25 24.30 -4.87
N GLU A 368 -3.55 24.83 -3.70
CA GLU A 368 -2.83 24.53 -2.46
C GLU A 368 -3.05 23.07 -2.07
N MET A 369 -4.29 22.60 -2.12
CA MET A 369 -4.65 21.20 -1.86
C MET A 369 -3.89 20.23 -2.75
N LEU A 370 -3.85 20.47 -4.07
CA LEU A 370 -3.11 19.64 -5.00
C LEU A 370 -1.59 19.63 -4.69
N ASN A 371 -1.04 20.80 -4.32
CA ASN A 371 0.37 20.91 -3.95
C ASN A 371 0.67 20.17 -2.63
N HIS A 372 -0.19 20.30 -1.62
CA HIS A 372 -0.06 19.61 -0.35
C HIS A 372 -0.10 18.09 -0.55
N TYR A 373 -1.06 17.59 -1.32
CA TYR A 373 -1.16 16.16 -1.58
C TYR A 373 0.03 15.63 -2.39
N GLU A 374 0.50 16.37 -3.40
CA GLU A 374 1.68 16.02 -4.19
C GLU A 374 2.94 15.95 -3.31
N SER A 375 3.14 16.95 -2.45
CA SER A 375 4.26 17.00 -1.50
C SER A 375 4.17 15.86 -0.50
N TYR A 376 2.99 15.60 0.06
CA TYR A 376 2.75 14.54 1.01
C TYR A 376 3.08 13.16 0.41
N THR A 377 2.57 12.84 -0.76
CA THR A 377 2.85 11.55 -1.43
C THR A 377 4.33 11.38 -1.73
N TYR A 378 5.04 12.47 -2.11
CA TYR A 378 6.49 12.41 -2.30
C TYR A 378 7.24 12.10 -1.00
N LYS A 379 6.88 12.75 0.12
CA LYS A 379 7.48 12.51 1.42
C LYS A 379 7.22 11.09 1.91
N GLN A 380 6.00 10.58 1.72
CA GLN A 380 5.66 9.19 2.05
C GLN A 380 6.52 8.18 1.26
N TRP A 381 6.70 8.42 -0.04
CA TRP A 381 7.58 7.59 -0.85
C TRP A 381 9.03 7.65 -0.37
N LEU A 382 9.54 8.85 -0.04
CA LEU A 382 10.89 9.04 0.47
C LEU A 382 11.10 8.30 1.80
N ARG A 383 10.12 8.37 2.72
CA ARG A 383 10.12 7.64 3.98
C ARG A 383 10.27 6.13 3.76
N VAL A 384 9.44 5.55 2.89
CA VAL A 384 9.52 4.10 2.58
C VAL A 384 10.86 3.75 1.94
N TYR A 385 11.38 4.61 1.07
CA TYR A 385 12.68 4.42 0.46
C TYR A 385 13.81 4.41 1.50
N MET A 386 13.85 5.40 2.37
CA MET A 386 14.86 5.50 3.43
C MET A 386 14.79 4.30 4.37
N ARG A 387 13.58 3.94 4.82
CA ARG A 387 13.37 2.73 5.66
C ARG A 387 13.86 1.46 4.96
N SER A 388 13.54 1.28 3.69
CA SER A 388 14.00 0.12 2.92
C SER A 388 15.52 0.07 2.80
N LYS A 389 16.18 1.21 2.65
CA LYS A 389 17.65 1.31 2.64
C LYS A 389 18.27 1.03 4.00
N MET A 390 17.67 1.55 5.07
CA MET A 390 18.12 1.28 6.44
C MET A 390 17.99 -0.20 6.81
N ILE A 391 16.86 -0.82 6.47
CA ILE A 391 16.66 -2.27 6.71
C ILE A 391 17.74 -3.07 5.97
N LYS A 392 18.01 -2.73 4.71
CA LYS A 392 19.05 -3.39 3.94
C LYS A 392 20.43 -3.18 4.57
N HIS A 393 20.77 -1.94 4.92
CA HIS A 393 22.05 -1.62 5.54
C HIS A 393 22.25 -2.33 6.88
N ASN A 394 21.24 -2.32 7.75
CA ASN A 394 21.28 -3.04 9.03
C ASN A 394 21.45 -4.55 8.80
N LYS A 395 20.72 -5.13 7.83
CA LYS A 395 20.87 -6.54 7.46
C LYS A 395 22.29 -6.84 7.03
N ASP A 396 22.85 -6.02 6.14
CA ASP A 396 24.22 -6.15 5.65
C ASP A 396 25.25 -6.01 6.79
N LEU A 397 25.03 -5.13 7.78
CA LEU A 397 25.87 -4.99 8.96
C LEU A 397 25.76 -6.23 9.89
N PHE A 398 24.55 -6.70 10.17
CA PHE A 398 24.35 -7.87 11.01
C PHE A 398 24.91 -9.15 10.39
N GLU A 399 24.92 -9.25 9.06
CA GLU A 399 25.57 -10.36 8.36
C GLU A 399 27.10 -10.34 8.49
N CYS A 400 27.69 -9.19 8.77
CA CYS A 400 29.13 -9.05 8.96
C CYS A 400 29.59 -9.17 10.42
N VAL A 401 28.67 -9.28 11.39
CA VAL A 401 29.03 -9.40 12.82
C VAL A 401 29.83 -10.68 13.12
N ASP A 402 29.62 -11.74 12.33
CA ASP A 402 30.36 -12.98 12.44
C ASP A 402 31.75 -12.92 11.77
N ASP A 403 32.01 -11.89 10.96
CA ASP A 403 33.31 -11.59 10.36
C ASP A 403 33.71 -10.13 10.63
N PRO A 404 34.53 -9.88 11.68
CA PRO A 404 34.96 -8.53 12.05
C PRO A 404 35.71 -7.77 10.94
N TYR A 405 36.42 -8.48 10.06
CA TYR A 405 37.14 -7.85 8.95
C TYR A 405 36.19 -7.36 7.87
N ALA A 406 35.20 -8.16 7.50
CA ALA A 406 34.14 -7.75 6.57
C ALA A 406 33.31 -6.57 7.12
N LEU A 407 33.11 -6.51 8.44
CA LEU A 407 32.46 -5.35 9.09
C LEU A 407 33.31 -4.09 8.96
N LEU A 408 34.61 -4.15 9.23
CA LEU A 408 35.51 -3.02 9.12
C LEU A 408 35.63 -2.51 7.68
N GLU A 409 35.69 -3.42 6.72
CA GLU A 409 35.70 -3.09 5.29
C GLU A 409 34.43 -2.34 4.87
N LYS A 410 33.26 -2.82 5.28
CA LYS A 410 31.98 -2.16 4.96
C LYS A 410 31.81 -0.81 5.65
N LEU A 411 32.36 -0.62 6.82
CA LEU A 411 32.35 0.66 7.54
C LEU A 411 33.39 1.65 7.02
N HIS A 412 34.22 1.27 6.04
CA HIS A 412 35.32 2.07 5.53
C HIS A 412 36.27 2.61 6.66
N ILE A 413 36.43 1.80 7.70
CA ILE A 413 37.34 2.11 8.81
C ILE A 413 38.69 1.42 8.52
N TYR A 414 39.50 2.06 7.67
CA TYR A 414 40.89 1.79 7.50
C TYR A 414 41.71 3.07 7.72
#